data_76d49fbfa4e8b29e7056d93ed689038a
#
_entry.id   76d49fbfa4e8b29e7056d93ed689038a
#
_cell.length_a   1.000
_cell.length_b   1.000
_cell.length_c   1.000
_cell.angle_alpha   90.00
_cell.angle_beta   90.00
_cell.angle_gamma   90.00
#
_symmetry.space_group_name_H-M   'P 1'
#
loop_
_entity.id
_entity.type
_entity.pdbx_description
1 polymer ?
#
loop_
_entity_poly.entity_id
_entity_poly.type
_entity_poly.pdbx_seq_one_letter_code
_entity_poly.pdbx_strand_id
1 'polypeptide(L)'
;MVSAMALPVFAQEPNPQAETAASIAVVETATPETAATEEPKVDAEPAEDNVKEDAATYDAPPENGWYQEYPGGPWYWYENGVRQGTTGRGKEIYDPKSDAWYWLDAVQGGAMTTNKDVYQDSNGGKWVRYDANGHMVKGWNTNEKGTYYFDLVTGAMVKGMCTIDGIPCAFDTTTGIGLDKQWVNINGGKFWYEGGKRQGTTGRGKEIYDPKSDAWYWLDSVNNGAMAVSKDVYQDSNGGKWVRYDANGHMIKGWNTNSQGTYYFDLITGAMAKGTVVIDGITCVFDYNTGILQSTNVDVTKYREIKRTNYYADGSVMNTLTTDYDAQGRLLKEQRRDKSGNLQVQDDFYYEYNGMLTKHTHREYGNDNYSYEYRYEYDNSNRFAKISVYRYNGGWYLYSYWTAKEWDSLGSVSKFWEYNGQNKVTCIVNLTSSGSRNRYTKMTIVNSSNKTVRTDTWSYDSNGHLAGWTNSGNSNGYSNVLRLSSDNNIGAGNPLFDRHCGKFVTDDKITSASIKFQNDEVVEIRQNNQRISYTNQESMGMNSSNNLTRTFATYTDGGNFRYRTLVEYFKYKN
;
A
#
# COMPACT_ATOMS: atom_id res chain seq x y z
N MET A 1 -25.86 3.22 -24.88
CA MET A 1 -25.18 2.56 -23.76
C MET A 1 -23.73 2.96 -23.81
N VAL A 2 -23.35 3.83 -22.92
CA VAL A 2 -21.94 4.13 -22.71
C VAL A 2 -21.36 2.94 -22.00
N SER A 3 -20.36 2.33 -22.55
CA SER A 3 -19.39 1.66 -21.73
C SER A 3 -18.71 2.76 -20.91
N ALA A 4 -19.35 3.20 -19.81
CA ALA A 4 -18.57 3.67 -18.71
C ALA A 4 -17.55 2.53 -18.50
N MET A 5 -16.25 2.81 -18.61
CA MET A 5 -15.27 1.86 -18.11
C MET A 5 -15.66 1.59 -16.67
N ALA A 6 -16.41 0.52 -16.44
CA ALA A 6 -16.57 -0.03 -15.12
C ALA A 6 -15.16 -0.50 -14.75
N LEU A 7 -14.51 0.29 -13.94
CA LEU A 7 -13.23 -0.06 -13.38
C LEU A 7 -13.48 -1.24 -12.43
N PRO A 8 -12.86 -2.40 -12.66
CA PRO A 8 -13.10 -3.57 -11.82
C PRO A 8 -12.56 -3.32 -10.40
N VAL A 9 -13.25 -3.86 -9.41
CA VAL A 9 -12.87 -3.82 -8.00
C VAL A 9 -11.98 -5.04 -7.73
N PHE A 10 -10.81 -4.84 -7.13
CA PHE A 10 -9.87 -5.91 -6.82
C PHE A 10 -9.41 -5.93 -5.37
N ALA A 11 -9.08 -7.12 -4.89
CA ALA A 11 -8.52 -7.38 -3.57
C ALA A 11 -6.99 -7.14 -3.58
N GLN A 12 -6.45 -6.82 -2.42
CA GLN A 12 -5.06 -6.40 -2.17
C GLN A 12 -4.06 -7.56 -2.25
N GLU A 13 -2.89 -7.34 -2.90
CA GLU A 13 -1.81 -8.32 -2.99
C GLU A 13 -0.63 -8.07 -2.07
N PRO A 14 0.14 -9.14 -1.75
CA PRO A 14 1.46 -9.00 -1.14
C PRO A 14 2.53 -8.71 -2.22
N ASN A 15 3.48 -7.84 -1.84
CA ASN A 15 4.61 -7.38 -2.64
C ASN A 15 5.56 -8.53 -3.02
N PRO A 16 5.93 -8.73 -4.29
CA PRO A 16 6.92 -9.72 -4.65
C PRO A 16 8.32 -9.22 -4.30
N GLN A 17 8.96 -9.84 -3.32
CA GLN A 17 10.38 -9.66 -3.09
C GLN A 17 11.19 -10.42 -4.14
N ALA A 18 12.23 -9.77 -4.62
CA ALA A 18 13.21 -10.33 -5.54
C ALA A 18 13.94 -11.52 -4.90
N GLU A 19 13.81 -12.70 -5.49
CA GLU A 19 14.66 -13.84 -5.22
C GLU A 19 16.06 -13.59 -5.80
N THR A 20 17.04 -13.38 -4.92
CA THR A 20 18.43 -13.61 -5.26
C THR A 20 18.76 -15.08 -4.98
N ALA A 21 18.94 -15.83 -6.04
CA ALA A 21 19.42 -17.21 -5.98
C ALA A 21 20.84 -17.25 -5.40
N ALA A 22 20.98 -17.83 -4.21
CA ALA A 22 22.23 -18.35 -3.70
C ALA A 22 22.07 -19.85 -3.52
N SER A 23 22.73 -20.61 -4.40
CA SER A 23 22.87 -22.04 -4.31
C SER A 23 23.69 -22.40 -3.09
N ILE A 24 23.13 -23.16 -2.14
CA ILE A 24 23.88 -23.85 -1.11
C ILE A 24 23.57 -25.33 -1.20
N ALA A 25 24.66 -26.11 -1.25
CA ALA A 25 24.68 -27.55 -1.39
C ALA A 25 23.96 -28.26 -0.23
N VAL A 26 23.21 -29.29 -0.60
CA VAL A 26 22.62 -30.29 0.28
C VAL A 26 23.76 -31.12 0.90
N VAL A 27 23.88 -31.07 2.22
CA VAL A 27 24.62 -32.07 3.00
C VAL A 27 23.56 -32.92 3.68
N GLU A 28 23.45 -34.15 3.23
CA GLU A 28 22.73 -35.25 3.90
C GLU A 28 23.39 -35.54 5.24
N THR A 29 22.65 -35.39 6.33
CA THR A 29 23.06 -36.00 7.61
C THR A 29 22.15 -37.19 7.89
N ALA A 30 22.79 -38.32 7.95
CA ALA A 30 22.22 -39.61 8.29
C ALA A 30 21.75 -39.65 9.75
N THR A 31 20.59 -40.23 9.96
CA THR A 31 20.04 -40.68 11.26
C THR A 31 20.93 -41.77 11.88
N PRO A 32 21.23 -41.73 13.17
CA PRO A 32 21.82 -42.87 13.84
C PRO A 32 20.72 -43.83 14.31
N GLU A 33 20.93 -45.07 13.90
CA GLU A 33 20.21 -46.29 14.26
C GLU A 33 20.48 -46.66 15.73
N THR A 34 19.46 -47.09 16.43
CA THR A 34 19.50 -47.61 17.79
C THR A 34 20.29 -48.93 17.85
N ALA A 35 21.40 -48.95 18.57
CA ALA A 35 22.10 -50.18 18.94
C ALA A 35 21.73 -50.55 20.39
N ALA A 36 21.25 -51.78 20.51
CA ALA A 36 20.95 -52.46 21.77
C ALA A 36 22.22 -52.77 22.56
N THR A 37 22.19 -52.51 23.82
CA THR A 37 23.27 -52.81 24.75
C THR A 37 23.02 -54.18 25.39
N GLU A 38 23.93 -55.14 25.18
CA GLU A 38 24.04 -56.35 25.94
C GLU A 38 24.71 -56.08 27.28
N GLU A 39 24.15 -56.66 28.33
CA GLU A 39 24.74 -56.76 29.67
C GLU A 39 25.87 -57.81 29.68
N PRO A 40 26.94 -57.61 30.42
CA PRO A 40 27.80 -58.72 30.85
C PRO A 40 27.50 -59.08 32.30
N LYS A 41 27.34 -60.39 32.46
CA LYS A 41 27.18 -61.06 33.77
C LYS A 41 28.43 -60.99 34.59
N VAL A 42 28.14 -60.83 35.87
CA VAL A 42 29.01 -60.92 37.03
C VAL A 42 29.42 -62.36 37.33
N ASP A 43 30.62 -62.54 37.76
CA ASP A 43 30.94 -63.55 38.77
C ASP A 43 32.19 -63.15 39.59
N ALA A 44 32.03 -63.33 40.91
CA ALA A 44 33.03 -63.59 41.98
C ALA A 44 33.22 -62.51 43.05
N GLU A 45 32.66 -62.76 44.17
CA GLU A 45 33.02 -62.40 45.53
C GLU A 45 34.36 -63.08 45.95
N PRO A 46 35.00 -62.76 47.12
CA PRO A 46 34.95 -61.61 48.02
C PRO A 46 36.35 -61.14 48.45
N ALA A 47 36.43 -59.90 48.98
CA ALA A 47 37.46 -59.57 49.97
C ALA A 47 36.84 -58.51 50.93
N GLU A 48 36.64 -58.91 52.15
CA GLU A 48 36.36 -58.01 53.26
C GLU A 48 37.54 -57.11 53.51
N ASP A 49 37.38 -55.81 53.23
CA ASP A 49 38.21 -54.78 53.80
C ASP A 49 37.34 -53.83 54.61
N ASN A 50 37.51 -53.93 55.91
CA ASN A 50 36.93 -53.05 56.94
C ASN A 50 37.43 -51.62 56.70
N VAL A 51 36.74 -50.87 55.84
CA VAL A 51 36.80 -49.42 55.87
C VAL A 51 35.80 -48.96 56.95
N LYS A 52 36.29 -48.52 58.07
CA LYS A 52 35.52 -47.73 59.01
C LYS A 52 35.01 -46.54 58.25
N GLU A 53 33.70 -46.49 57.94
CA GLU A 53 33.00 -45.25 57.66
C GLU A 53 33.17 -44.36 58.90
N ASP A 54 34.06 -43.35 58.76
CA ASP A 54 33.98 -42.20 59.66
C ASP A 54 32.62 -41.57 59.40
N ALA A 55 31.67 -41.85 60.25
CA ALA A 55 30.41 -41.16 60.34
C ALA A 55 30.71 -39.68 60.51
N ALA A 56 30.62 -38.91 59.40
CA ALA A 56 30.73 -37.46 59.46
C ALA A 56 29.67 -37.01 60.47
N THR A 57 30.14 -36.61 61.65
CA THR A 57 29.28 -35.99 62.66
C THR A 57 28.90 -34.63 62.14
N TYR A 58 27.71 -34.54 61.51
CA TYR A 58 27.12 -33.26 61.18
C TYR A 58 26.79 -32.50 62.47
N ASP A 59 27.17 -31.22 62.52
CA ASP A 59 26.83 -30.35 63.63
C ASP A 59 25.31 -30.36 63.87
N ALA A 60 24.90 -30.30 65.13
CA ALA A 60 23.46 -30.21 65.47
C ALA A 60 22.88 -28.89 64.87
N PRO A 61 21.59 -28.89 64.45
CA PRO A 61 20.93 -27.68 63.97
C PRO A 61 21.10 -26.53 64.98
N PRO A 62 21.35 -25.30 64.51
CA PRO A 62 21.52 -24.14 65.39
C PRO A 62 20.17 -23.80 66.04
N GLU A 63 20.22 -23.09 67.15
CA GLU A 63 19.02 -22.55 67.79
C GLU A 63 18.28 -21.56 66.88
N ASN A 64 19.08 -20.71 66.15
CA ASN A 64 18.55 -19.74 65.18
C ASN A 64 19.49 -19.61 63.97
N GLY A 65 18.95 -19.57 62.77
CA GLY A 65 19.69 -19.33 61.53
C GLY A 65 19.65 -20.48 60.52
N TRP A 66 20.51 -20.36 59.53
CA TRP A 66 20.62 -21.34 58.43
C TRP A 66 21.38 -22.59 58.83
N TYR A 67 20.87 -23.74 58.41
CA TYR A 67 21.49 -25.04 58.59
C TYR A 67 21.38 -25.90 57.33
N GLN A 68 22.46 -26.55 56.95
CA GLN A 68 22.53 -27.51 55.85
C GLN A 68 22.76 -28.90 56.44
N GLU A 69 21.87 -29.83 56.23
CA GLU A 69 21.94 -31.16 56.86
C GLU A 69 23.15 -31.98 56.44
N TYR A 70 23.60 -31.77 55.18
CA TYR A 70 24.80 -32.38 54.62
C TYR A 70 25.37 -31.48 53.52
N PRO A 71 26.69 -31.53 53.22
CA PRO A 71 27.29 -30.72 52.17
C PRO A 71 26.59 -30.90 50.82
N GLY A 72 26.13 -29.78 50.22
CA GLY A 72 25.37 -29.76 48.96
C GLY A 72 23.90 -30.08 49.10
N GLY A 73 23.43 -30.38 50.30
CA GLY A 73 21.98 -30.59 50.58
C GLY A 73 21.18 -29.31 50.68
N PRO A 74 19.87 -29.42 50.95
CA PRO A 74 19.00 -28.27 51.11
C PRO A 74 19.32 -27.47 52.36
N TRP A 75 19.09 -26.14 52.28
CA TRP A 75 19.21 -25.25 53.42
C TRP A 75 17.86 -25.11 54.13
N TYR A 76 17.89 -25.09 55.50
CA TYR A 76 16.74 -24.92 56.37
C TYR A 76 16.96 -23.77 57.37
N TRP A 77 15.89 -23.08 57.72
CA TRP A 77 15.95 -22.01 58.71
C TRP A 77 15.37 -22.47 60.05
N TYR A 78 16.09 -22.23 61.12
CA TYR A 78 15.68 -22.57 62.50
C TYR A 78 15.42 -21.31 63.30
N GLU A 79 14.39 -21.33 64.13
CA GLU A 79 14.06 -20.32 65.14
C GLU A 79 13.75 -21.05 66.47
N ASN A 80 14.48 -20.71 67.58
CA ASN A 80 14.39 -21.37 68.87
C ASN A 80 14.50 -22.92 68.78
N GLY A 81 15.41 -23.40 67.99
CA GLY A 81 15.65 -24.82 67.71
C GLY A 81 14.57 -25.53 66.91
N VAL A 82 13.59 -24.80 66.36
CA VAL A 82 12.48 -25.37 65.57
C VAL A 82 12.69 -25.02 64.11
N ARG A 83 12.65 -26.05 63.22
CA ARG A 83 12.69 -25.87 61.75
C ARG A 83 11.42 -25.12 61.32
N GLN A 84 11.61 -24.06 60.53
CA GLN A 84 10.56 -23.21 60.05
C GLN A 84 10.03 -23.66 58.68
N GLY A 85 8.84 -23.17 58.28
CA GLY A 85 8.24 -23.38 56.96
C GLY A 85 7.71 -24.81 56.70
N THR A 86 7.52 -25.62 57.71
CA THR A 86 7.12 -27.05 57.61
C THR A 86 5.60 -27.23 57.49
N THR A 87 4.80 -26.18 57.63
CA THR A 87 3.32 -26.24 57.61
C THR A 87 2.73 -25.29 56.59
N GLY A 88 1.46 -25.53 56.22
CA GLY A 88 0.77 -24.73 55.23
C GLY A 88 1.39 -24.87 53.83
N ARG A 89 1.61 -23.76 53.15
CA ARG A 89 2.37 -23.71 51.89
C ARG A 89 3.86 -23.45 52.09
N GLY A 90 4.25 -23.02 53.28
CA GLY A 90 5.59 -22.62 53.63
C GLY A 90 5.61 -21.28 54.39
N LYS A 91 6.78 -20.75 54.64
CA LYS A 91 7.00 -19.50 55.38
C LYS A 91 7.99 -18.58 54.68
N GLU A 92 7.64 -17.30 54.55
CA GLU A 92 8.58 -16.26 54.16
C GLU A 92 9.37 -15.78 55.38
N ILE A 93 10.66 -15.67 55.25
CA ILE A 93 11.55 -15.13 56.28
C ILE A 93 12.48 -14.06 55.68
N TYR A 94 12.90 -13.13 56.52
CA TYR A 94 13.94 -12.15 56.19
C TYR A 94 15.20 -12.48 56.99
N ASP A 95 16.34 -12.60 56.28
CA ASP A 95 17.63 -12.77 56.92
C ASP A 95 18.40 -11.44 56.88
N PRO A 96 18.62 -10.76 58.01
CA PRO A 96 19.33 -9.50 58.05
C PRO A 96 20.83 -9.60 57.73
N LYS A 97 21.41 -10.83 57.75
CA LYS A 97 22.81 -11.02 57.40
C LYS A 97 23.07 -10.93 55.89
N SER A 98 22.12 -11.43 55.11
CA SER A 98 22.15 -11.38 53.65
C SER A 98 21.34 -10.23 53.08
N ASP A 99 20.58 -9.50 53.92
CA ASP A 99 19.63 -8.46 53.54
C ASP A 99 18.63 -8.96 52.45
N ALA A 100 18.13 -10.21 52.64
CA ALA A 100 17.32 -10.87 51.65
C ALA A 100 16.10 -11.60 52.28
N TRP A 101 15.03 -11.68 51.47
CA TRP A 101 13.84 -12.49 51.79
C TRP A 101 13.97 -13.86 51.15
N TYR A 102 13.55 -14.91 51.86
CA TYR A 102 13.60 -16.31 51.46
C TYR A 102 12.24 -16.96 51.63
N TRP A 103 11.99 -18.03 50.90
CA TRP A 103 10.84 -18.90 51.06
C TRP A 103 11.26 -20.28 51.51
N LEU A 104 10.65 -20.72 52.61
CA LEU A 104 10.81 -22.06 53.15
C LEU A 104 9.62 -22.90 52.71
N ASP A 105 9.83 -23.88 51.82
CA ASP A 105 8.78 -24.64 51.15
C ASP A 105 8.29 -25.82 52.03
N ALA A 106 7.03 -25.79 52.45
CA ALA A 106 6.46 -26.85 53.27
C ALA A 106 6.42 -28.21 52.56
N VAL A 107 6.24 -28.22 51.23
CA VAL A 107 6.24 -29.47 50.44
C VAL A 107 7.61 -30.15 50.51
N GLN A 108 8.66 -29.37 50.70
CA GLN A 108 10.03 -29.85 50.84
C GLN A 108 10.50 -29.84 52.33
N GLY A 109 9.57 -29.98 53.25
CA GLY A 109 9.88 -30.04 54.69
C GLY A 109 10.53 -28.77 55.25
N GLY A 110 10.22 -27.61 54.68
CA GLY A 110 10.77 -26.31 55.08
C GLY A 110 12.12 -25.98 54.45
N ALA A 111 12.50 -26.65 53.36
CA ALA A 111 13.72 -26.34 52.64
C ALA A 111 13.63 -24.95 51.96
N MET A 112 14.77 -24.25 51.90
CA MET A 112 14.92 -23.00 51.17
C MET A 112 14.61 -23.20 49.68
N THR A 113 13.70 -22.40 49.15
CA THR A 113 13.34 -22.43 47.74
C THR A 113 14.38 -21.68 46.87
N THR A 114 14.81 -22.28 45.80
CA THR A 114 15.68 -21.66 44.79
C THR A 114 15.09 -21.80 43.39
N ASN A 115 15.38 -20.85 42.46
CA ASN A 115 14.96 -20.86 41.07
C ASN A 115 13.48 -21.18 40.84
N LYS A 116 12.58 -20.62 41.66
CA LYS A 116 11.17 -21.00 41.69
C LYS A 116 10.26 -19.78 41.86
N ASP A 117 9.11 -19.81 41.16
CA ASP A 117 8.01 -18.89 41.39
C ASP A 117 7.08 -19.49 42.44
N VAL A 118 6.72 -18.70 43.45
CA VAL A 118 5.88 -19.11 44.58
C VAL A 118 4.65 -18.21 44.70
N TYR A 119 3.48 -18.80 44.90
CA TYR A 119 2.30 -18.04 45.24
C TYR A 119 2.14 -17.95 46.75
N GLN A 120 2.12 -16.75 47.29
CA GLN A 120 2.04 -16.44 48.69
C GLN A 120 0.63 -15.99 49.09
N ASP A 121 -0.20 -16.88 49.64
CA ASP A 121 -1.56 -16.54 50.08
C ASP A 121 -1.56 -15.56 51.25
N SER A 122 -0.63 -15.75 52.18
CA SER A 122 -0.54 -14.98 53.44
C SER A 122 -0.20 -13.51 53.26
N ASN A 123 0.33 -13.13 52.08
CA ASN A 123 0.75 -11.78 51.78
C ASN A 123 -0.14 -11.12 50.71
N GLY A 124 -1.44 -11.33 50.80
CA GLY A 124 -2.41 -10.72 49.88
C GLY A 124 -2.54 -11.40 48.53
N GLY A 125 -2.07 -12.63 48.39
CA GLY A 125 -2.21 -13.42 47.17
C GLY A 125 -1.33 -12.90 46.05
N LYS A 126 -0.02 -12.99 46.20
CA LYS A 126 0.98 -12.52 45.18
C LYS A 126 1.87 -13.66 44.69
N TRP A 127 2.27 -13.60 43.44
CA TRP A 127 3.39 -14.39 42.92
C TRP A 127 4.71 -13.67 43.17
N VAL A 128 5.70 -14.37 43.66
CA VAL A 128 7.08 -13.92 43.88
C VAL A 128 8.05 -14.92 43.28
N ARG A 129 9.26 -14.50 42.95
CA ARG A 129 10.33 -15.34 42.39
C ARG A 129 11.50 -15.36 43.36
N TYR A 130 12.07 -16.54 43.55
CA TYR A 130 13.32 -16.73 44.27
C TYR A 130 14.42 -17.13 43.29
N ASP A 131 15.62 -16.52 43.40
CA ASP A 131 16.75 -16.77 42.53
C ASP A 131 17.51 -18.07 42.91
N ALA A 132 18.67 -18.30 42.27
CA ALA A 132 19.50 -19.47 42.55
C ALA A 132 20.06 -19.51 43.98
N ASN A 133 20.16 -18.38 44.64
CA ASN A 133 20.61 -18.24 46.02
C ASN A 133 19.47 -18.26 47.04
N GLY A 134 18.23 -18.40 46.54
CA GLY A 134 17.02 -18.33 47.35
C GLY A 134 16.57 -16.91 47.69
N HIS A 135 17.20 -15.87 47.15
CA HIS A 135 16.81 -14.50 47.40
C HIS A 135 15.56 -14.12 46.61
N MET A 136 14.63 -13.40 47.24
CA MET A 136 13.48 -12.84 46.57
C MET A 136 13.93 -11.84 45.50
N VAL A 137 13.53 -12.09 44.26
CA VAL A 137 13.79 -11.21 43.12
C VAL A 137 12.95 -9.95 43.21
N LYS A 138 13.56 -8.81 43.00
CA LYS A 138 12.91 -7.50 42.91
C LYS A 138 13.39 -6.75 41.65
N GLY A 139 12.53 -5.90 41.08
CA GLY A 139 12.81 -5.14 39.85
C GLY A 139 12.75 -6.01 38.60
N TRP A 140 13.47 -5.56 37.56
CA TRP A 140 13.52 -6.25 36.27
C TRP A 140 14.29 -7.55 36.36
N ASN A 141 13.71 -8.62 35.82
CA ASN A 141 14.33 -9.96 35.78
C ASN A 141 14.01 -10.63 34.44
N THR A 142 15.01 -11.17 33.76
CA THR A 142 14.86 -11.86 32.49
C THR A 142 15.38 -13.29 32.61
N ASN A 143 14.61 -14.25 32.10
CA ASN A 143 15.01 -15.64 31.98
C ASN A 143 14.69 -16.16 30.56
N GLU A 144 14.85 -17.46 30.33
CA GLU A 144 14.56 -18.11 29.04
C GLU A 144 13.09 -17.96 28.55
N LYS A 145 12.15 -17.73 29.47
CA LYS A 145 10.72 -17.54 29.16
C LYS A 145 10.39 -16.11 28.76
N GLY A 146 11.20 -15.12 29.21
CA GLY A 146 10.99 -13.71 28.91
C GLY A 146 11.38 -12.78 30.04
N THR A 147 10.96 -11.53 29.92
CA THR A 147 11.25 -10.44 30.88
C THR A 147 10.06 -10.23 31.80
N TYR A 148 10.34 -10.07 33.09
CA TYR A 148 9.37 -9.85 34.16
C TYR A 148 9.75 -8.58 34.94
N TYR A 149 8.81 -8.09 35.73
CA TYR A 149 9.09 -7.10 36.76
C TYR A 149 8.46 -7.51 38.07
N PHE A 150 9.23 -7.40 39.14
CA PHE A 150 8.82 -7.66 40.52
C PHE A 150 8.85 -6.36 41.30
N ASP A 151 7.78 -6.07 42.02
CA ASP A 151 7.67 -4.85 42.83
C ASP A 151 8.87 -4.69 43.78
N LEU A 152 9.43 -3.49 43.83
CA LEU A 152 10.68 -3.24 44.57
C LEU A 152 10.50 -3.41 46.11
N VAL A 153 9.29 -3.22 46.60
CA VAL A 153 8.99 -3.33 48.05
C VAL A 153 8.53 -4.75 48.39
N THR A 154 7.52 -5.22 47.70
CA THR A 154 6.80 -6.45 48.05
C THR A 154 7.31 -7.69 47.34
N GLY A 155 8.14 -7.57 46.30
CA GLY A 155 8.53 -8.66 45.40
C GLY A 155 7.39 -9.24 44.58
N ALA A 156 6.23 -8.61 44.57
CA ALA A 156 5.08 -9.09 43.83
C ALA A 156 5.33 -9.01 42.31
N MET A 157 5.09 -10.12 41.58
CA MET A 157 5.15 -10.16 40.13
C MET A 157 4.10 -9.23 39.52
N VAL A 158 4.51 -8.29 38.71
CA VAL A 158 3.63 -7.34 38.03
C VAL A 158 2.95 -8.02 36.85
N LYS A 159 1.66 -7.80 36.69
CA LYS A 159 0.82 -8.33 35.61
C LYS A 159 -0.07 -7.22 35.04
N GLY A 160 -0.41 -7.32 33.74
CA GLY A 160 -1.23 -6.33 33.07
C GLY A 160 -0.48 -5.06 32.74
N MET A 161 -1.21 -3.95 32.61
CA MET A 161 -0.64 -2.64 32.28
C MET A 161 -0.29 -1.86 33.55
N CYS A 162 0.88 -1.22 33.54
CA CYS A 162 1.35 -0.39 34.63
C CYS A 162 2.32 0.69 34.12
N THR A 163 2.83 1.51 35.03
CA THR A 163 3.91 2.46 34.75
C THR A 163 5.07 2.16 35.71
N ILE A 164 6.28 1.98 35.16
CA ILE A 164 7.49 1.72 35.91
C ILE A 164 8.51 2.80 35.51
N ASP A 165 9.00 3.55 36.49
CA ASP A 165 9.95 4.66 36.27
C ASP A 165 9.47 5.66 35.20
N GLY A 166 8.17 5.94 35.15
CA GLY A 166 7.56 6.83 34.18
C GLY A 166 7.33 6.22 32.78
N ILE A 167 7.75 4.98 32.55
CA ILE A 167 7.57 4.28 31.28
C ILE A 167 6.31 3.39 31.35
N PRO A 168 5.37 3.52 30.41
CA PRO A 168 4.25 2.61 30.31
C PRO A 168 4.74 1.17 30.00
N CYS A 169 4.29 0.22 30.79
CA CYS A 169 4.68 -1.19 30.69
C CYS A 169 3.45 -2.08 30.51
N ALA A 170 3.64 -3.24 29.91
CA ALA A 170 2.58 -4.22 29.72
C ALA A 170 3.13 -5.64 29.90
N PHE A 171 2.45 -6.40 30.74
CA PHE A 171 2.78 -7.78 31.06
C PHE A 171 1.55 -8.66 30.81
N ASP A 172 1.77 -9.89 30.42
CA ASP A 172 0.70 -10.87 30.28
C ASP A 172 0.00 -11.08 31.63
N THR A 173 -1.32 -11.06 31.64
CA THR A 173 -2.12 -11.10 32.86
C THR A 173 -2.08 -12.45 33.58
N THR A 174 -1.72 -13.51 32.88
CA THR A 174 -1.64 -14.87 33.43
C THR A 174 -0.21 -15.18 33.88
N THR A 175 0.77 -15.00 32.99
CA THR A 175 2.15 -15.43 33.19
C THR A 175 3.05 -14.36 33.80
N GLY A 176 2.69 -13.09 33.72
CA GLY A 176 3.54 -11.97 34.12
C GLY A 176 4.71 -11.69 33.16
N ILE A 177 4.77 -12.36 31.98
CA ILE A 177 5.79 -12.12 30.97
C ILE A 177 5.52 -10.77 30.30
N GLY A 178 6.52 -9.92 30.21
CA GLY A 178 6.45 -8.67 29.49
C GLY A 178 6.13 -8.88 28.02
N LEU A 179 5.20 -8.10 27.47
CA LEU A 179 4.89 -8.15 26.05
C LEU A 179 6.14 -7.83 25.24
N ASP A 180 6.47 -8.69 24.28
CA ASP A 180 7.69 -8.55 23.48
C ASP A 180 7.38 -8.56 21.98
N LYS A 181 7.94 -7.57 21.28
CA LYS A 181 7.81 -7.38 19.82
C LYS A 181 6.38 -7.53 19.33
N GLN A 182 5.47 -6.80 19.96
CA GLN A 182 4.05 -6.83 19.58
C GLN A 182 3.33 -5.50 19.76
N TRP A 183 2.28 -5.33 18.95
CA TRP A 183 1.41 -4.18 18.99
C TRP A 183 0.29 -4.31 20.02
N VAL A 184 0.00 -3.20 20.70
CA VAL A 184 -1.14 -3.07 21.60
C VAL A 184 -1.95 -1.83 21.23
N ASN A 185 -3.26 -2.00 21.07
CA ASN A 185 -4.18 -0.89 20.83
C ASN A 185 -4.68 -0.33 22.16
N ILE A 186 -4.49 0.97 22.38
CA ILE A 186 -4.91 1.66 23.61
C ILE A 186 -5.54 2.98 23.20
N ASN A 187 -6.81 3.20 23.53
CA ASN A 187 -7.54 4.45 23.30
C ASN A 187 -7.41 4.99 21.86
N GLY A 188 -7.46 4.09 20.87
CA GLY A 188 -7.35 4.44 19.45
C GLY A 188 -5.91 4.64 18.94
N GLY A 189 -4.91 4.63 19.80
CA GLY A 189 -3.49 4.60 19.42
C GLY A 189 -2.95 3.17 19.36
N LYS A 190 -1.95 2.93 18.50
CA LYS A 190 -1.26 1.66 18.35
C LYS A 190 0.16 1.81 18.87
N PHE A 191 0.58 0.97 19.82
CA PHE A 191 1.84 1.07 20.55
C PHE A 191 2.63 -0.23 20.46
N TRP A 192 3.94 -0.12 20.31
CA TRP A 192 4.84 -1.26 20.26
C TRP A 192 5.50 -1.50 21.62
N TYR A 193 5.53 -2.75 22.05
CA TYR A 193 6.18 -3.17 23.29
C TYR A 193 7.31 -4.14 23.01
N GLU A 194 8.42 -3.96 23.72
CA GLU A 194 9.58 -4.86 23.73
C GLU A 194 10.01 -5.09 25.18
N GLY A 195 10.14 -6.36 25.57
CA GLY A 195 10.53 -6.73 26.95
C GLY A 195 9.64 -6.10 28.02
N GLY A 196 8.34 -5.99 27.76
CA GLY A 196 7.37 -5.38 28.66
C GLY A 196 7.32 -3.85 28.65
N LYS A 197 8.22 -3.16 27.95
CA LYS A 197 8.30 -1.68 27.91
C LYS A 197 7.74 -1.13 26.63
N ARG A 198 6.93 -0.07 26.72
CA ARG A 198 6.51 0.70 25.55
C ARG A 198 7.71 1.36 24.91
N GLN A 199 7.81 1.25 23.59
CA GLN A 199 8.89 1.82 22.82
C GLN A 199 8.54 3.23 22.29
N GLY A 200 9.57 3.99 21.90
CA GLY A 200 9.43 5.30 21.27
C GLY A 200 8.93 6.41 22.20
N THR A 201 9.02 6.26 23.51
CA THR A 201 8.54 7.24 24.51
C THR A 201 9.54 8.35 24.80
N THR A 202 10.76 8.27 24.28
CA THR A 202 11.85 9.22 24.56
C THR A 202 12.49 9.75 23.28
N GLY A 203 13.26 10.82 23.38
CA GLY A 203 13.89 11.47 22.24
C GLY A 203 12.88 12.02 21.23
N ARG A 204 13.11 11.84 19.95
CA ARG A 204 12.15 12.16 18.88
C ARG A 204 11.18 11.00 18.57
N GLY A 205 11.47 9.81 19.08
CA GLY A 205 10.76 8.58 18.80
C GLY A 205 11.72 7.44 18.43
N LYS A 206 11.16 6.34 17.94
CA LYS A 206 11.93 5.13 17.60
C LYS A 206 11.41 4.53 16.30
N GLU A 207 12.31 4.20 15.38
CA GLU A 207 11.99 3.36 14.23
C GLU A 207 12.03 1.89 14.63
N ILE A 208 11.04 1.11 14.21
CA ILE A 208 10.99 -0.34 14.40
C ILE A 208 10.62 -1.04 13.10
N TYR A 209 11.08 -2.27 12.95
CA TYR A 209 10.65 -3.19 11.90
C TYR A 209 9.76 -4.28 12.50
N ASP A 210 8.58 -4.48 11.92
CA ASP A 210 7.69 -5.57 12.29
C ASP A 210 7.73 -6.66 11.22
N PRO A 211 8.34 -7.82 11.49
CA PRO A 211 8.46 -8.90 10.51
C PRO A 211 7.12 -9.54 10.14
N LYS A 212 6.06 -9.35 10.93
CA LYS A 212 4.72 -9.90 10.62
C LYS A 212 4.04 -9.15 9.49
N SER A 213 4.31 -7.85 9.37
CA SER A 213 3.77 -6.99 8.32
C SER A 213 4.82 -6.66 7.25
N ASP A 214 6.06 -7.11 7.41
CA ASP A 214 7.22 -6.77 6.57
C ASP A 214 7.34 -5.25 6.34
N ALA A 215 7.19 -4.47 7.41
CA ALA A 215 7.15 -3.02 7.32
C ALA A 215 7.91 -2.31 8.43
N TRP A 216 8.44 -1.13 8.10
CA TRP A 216 9.03 -0.20 9.05
C TRP A 216 7.99 0.79 9.54
N TYR A 217 8.05 1.09 10.84
CA TYR A 217 7.15 2.00 11.53
C TYR A 217 7.92 3.03 12.34
N TRP A 218 7.30 4.17 12.62
CA TRP A 218 7.79 5.17 13.54
C TRP A 218 6.90 5.26 14.77
N LEU A 219 7.53 5.18 15.94
CA LEU A 219 6.90 5.36 17.24
C LEU A 219 7.20 6.78 17.70
N ASP A 220 6.19 7.63 17.72
CA ASP A 220 6.32 9.06 17.92
C ASP A 220 6.34 9.43 19.42
N SER A 221 7.45 9.97 19.91
CA SER A 221 7.58 10.34 21.32
C SER A 221 6.63 11.47 21.74
N VAL A 222 6.29 12.39 20.82
CA VAL A 222 5.33 13.47 21.09
C VAL A 222 3.95 12.90 21.44
N ASN A 223 3.63 11.73 20.88
CA ASN A 223 2.42 10.98 21.16
C ASN A 223 2.67 9.78 22.08
N ASN A 224 3.66 9.89 22.97
CA ASN A 224 4.00 8.87 23.98
C ASN A 224 4.25 7.48 23.36
N GLY A 225 4.96 7.42 22.22
CA GLY A 225 5.31 6.18 21.51
C GLY A 225 4.18 5.62 20.64
N ALA A 226 3.16 6.40 20.31
CA ALA A 226 2.14 5.97 19.36
C ALA A 226 2.71 5.83 17.95
N MET A 227 2.22 4.87 17.18
CA MET A 227 2.55 4.67 15.77
C MET A 227 2.19 5.92 14.96
N ALA A 228 3.15 6.47 14.23
CA ALA A 228 2.92 7.57 13.29
C ALA A 228 2.16 7.08 12.06
N VAL A 229 1.12 7.82 11.65
CA VAL A 229 0.32 7.54 10.45
C VAL A 229 0.17 8.81 9.62
N SER A 230 0.17 8.68 8.30
CA SER A 230 -0.01 9.80 7.35
C SER A 230 0.88 11.00 7.67
N LYS A 231 2.17 10.76 7.98
CA LYS A 231 3.08 11.77 8.55
C LYS A 231 4.48 11.68 7.96
N ASP A 232 5.08 12.84 7.71
CA ASP A 232 6.51 12.96 7.43
C ASP A 232 7.28 13.12 8.75
N VAL A 233 8.37 12.38 8.90
CA VAL A 233 9.21 12.35 10.10
C VAL A 233 10.66 12.61 9.73
N TYR A 234 11.33 13.48 10.48
CA TYR A 234 12.78 13.64 10.38
C TYR A 234 13.48 12.73 11.40
N GLN A 235 14.35 11.85 10.91
CA GLN A 235 15.08 10.86 11.70
C GLN A 235 16.54 11.26 11.86
N ASP A 236 16.90 11.86 13.00
CA ASP A 236 18.29 12.27 13.30
C ASP A 236 19.21 11.04 13.41
N SER A 237 18.74 9.98 14.06
CA SER A 237 19.51 8.78 14.37
C SER A 237 19.95 7.97 13.14
N ASN A 238 19.31 8.20 11.99
CA ASN A 238 19.55 7.47 10.75
C ASN A 238 20.21 8.36 9.67
N GLY A 239 21.13 9.22 10.07
CA GLY A 239 21.89 10.07 9.16
C GLY A 239 21.16 11.36 8.74
N GLY A 240 20.14 11.77 9.48
CA GLY A 240 19.43 13.01 9.21
C GLY A 240 18.60 12.96 7.92
N LYS A 241 17.57 12.12 7.88
CA LYS A 241 16.71 11.92 6.71
C LYS A 241 15.24 12.22 7.00
N TRP A 242 14.51 12.72 6.01
CA TRP A 242 13.06 12.74 6.03
C TRP A 242 12.52 11.41 5.49
N VAL A 243 11.55 10.85 6.16
CA VAL A 243 10.80 9.65 5.74
C VAL A 243 9.30 9.92 5.86
N ARG A 244 8.49 9.18 5.11
CA ARG A 244 7.03 9.29 5.13
C ARG A 244 6.40 7.98 5.55
N TYR A 245 5.40 8.06 6.41
CA TYR A 245 4.57 6.93 6.82
C TYR A 245 3.17 7.08 6.25
N ASP A 246 2.62 6.00 5.71
CA ASP A 246 1.28 5.96 5.12
C ASP A 246 0.15 5.95 6.17
N ALA A 247 -1.10 5.77 5.74
CA ALA A 247 -2.26 5.69 6.63
C ALA A 247 -2.25 4.46 7.54
N ASN A 248 -1.51 3.41 7.19
CA ASN A 248 -1.33 2.20 7.99
C ASN A 248 -0.08 2.27 8.89
N GLY A 249 0.68 3.36 8.80
CA GLY A 249 1.95 3.57 9.51
C GLY A 249 3.15 2.93 8.85
N HIS A 250 3.03 2.37 7.64
CA HIS A 250 4.15 1.78 6.92
C HIS A 250 5.05 2.86 6.32
N MET A 251 6.36 2.69 6.42
CA MET A 251 7.32 3.55 5.73
C MET A 251 7.14 3.44 4.22
N ILE A 252 6.94 4.58 3.56
CA ILE A 252 6.82 4.66 2.11
C ILE A 252 8.22 4.57 1.48
N LYS A 253 8.32 3.78 0.41
CA LYS A 253 9.51 3.62 -0.43
C LYS A 253 9.13 3.76 -1.91
N GLY A 254 10.06 4.24 -2.72
CA GLY A 254 9.82 4.47 -4.14
C GLY A 254 9.00 5.74 -4.44
N TRP A 255 8.37 5.76 -5.59
CA TRP A 255 7.55 6.89 -6.01
C TRP A 255 6.25 7.00 -5.22
N ASN A 256 5.91 8.21 -4.79
CA ASN A 256 4.68 8.51 -4.06
C ASN A 256 4.10 9.85 -4.51
N THR A 257 2.83 9.88 -4.89
CA THR A 257 2.13 11.09 -5.31
C THR A 257 0.96 11.36 -4.38
N ASN A 258 0.84 12.61 -3.93
CA ASN A 258 -0.30 13.10 -3.14
C ASN A 258 -0.83 14.42 -3.70
N SER A 259 -1.74 15.08 -3.00
CA SER A 259 -2.33 16.36 -3.44
C SER A 259 -1.33 17.51 -3.57
N GLN A 260 -0.15 17.41 -2.95
CA GLN A 260 0.89 18.44 -3.00
C GLN A 260 1.86 18.23 -4.16
N GLY A 261 2.09 16.98 -4.59
CA GLY A 261 3.00 16.66 -5.68
C GLY A 261 3.50 15.23 -5.68
N THR A 262 4.51 14.96 -6.51
CA THR A 262 5.19 13.68 -6.64
C THR A 262 6.51 13.73 -5.88
N TYR A 263 6.80 12.66 -5.14
CA TYR A 263 7.99 12.46 -4.32
C TYR A 263 8.66 11.14 -4.68
N TYR A 264 9.91 10.99 -4.29
CA TYR A 264 10.60 9.71 -4.32
C TYR A 264 11.24 9.45 -2.96
N PHE A 265 11.09 8.23 -2.47
CA PHE A 265 11.71 7.75 -1.24
C PHE A 265 12.65 6.61 -1.58
N ASP A 266 13.89 6.68 -1.12
CA ASP A 266 14.91 5.66 -1.39
C ASP A 266 14.39 4.25 -1.04
N LEU A 267 14.62 3.29 -1.94
CA LEU A 267 14.06 1.94 -1.81
C LEU A 267 14.60 1.15 -0.62
N ILE A 268 15.80 1.50 -0.15
CA ILE A 268 16.46 0.82 0.98
C ILE A 268 16.15 1.55 2.27
N THR A 269 16.47 2.84 2.30
CA THR A 269 16.47 3.65 3.52
C THR A 269 15.14 4.39 3.78
N GLY A 270 14.26 4.50 2.79
CA GLY A 270 13.06 5.33 2.85
C GLY A 270 13.34 6.84 2.88
N ALA A 271 14.58 7.26 2.63
CA ALA A 271 14.95 8.68 2.64
C ALA A 271 14.26 9.44 1.51
N MET A 272 13.60 10.56 1.80
CA MET A 272 12.99 11.44 0.82
C MET A 272 14.05 12.07 -0.06
N ALA A 273 13.94 11.91 -1.37
CA ALA A 273 14.82 12.52 -2.34
C ALA A 273 14.70 14.05 -2.34
N LYS A 274 15.82 14.74 -2.38
CA LYS A 274 15.94 16.21 -2.43
C LYS A 274 17.08 16.59 -3.35
N GLY A 275 16.93 17.73 -4.06
CA GLY A 275 17.91 18.14 -5.07
C GLY A 275 17.93 17.22 -6.28
N THR A 276 19.09 17.07 -6.91
CA THR A 276 19.24 16.28 -8.14
C THR A 276 19.61 14.84 -7.81
N VAL A 277 18.78 13.89 -8.23
CA VAL A 277 18.97 12.44 -8.02
C VAL A 277 18.74 11.71 -9.34
N VAL A 278 19.53 10.67 -9.60
CA VAL A 278 19.31 9.76 -10.74
C VAL A 278 18.53 8.54 -10.25
N ILE A 279 17.35 8.32 -10.84
CA ILE A 279 16.44 7.22 -10.51
C ILE A 279 16.17 6.45 -11.80
N ASP A 280 16.52 5.18 -11.86
CA ASP A 280 16.33 4.29 -13.02
C ASP A 280 16.83 4.93 -14.34
N GLY A 281 17.98 5.61 -14.30
CA GLY A 281 18.60 6.28 -15.45
C GLY A 281 18.02 7.65 -15.81
N ILE A 282 17.02 8.13 -15.07
CA ILE A 282 16.40 9.44 -15.26
C ILE A 282 16.94 10.41 -14.21
N THR A 283 17.47 11.55 -14.65
CA THR A 283 17.83 12.64 -13.76
C THR A 283 16.58 13.38 -13.33
N CYS A 284 16.29 13.33 -12.05
CA CYS A 284 15.15 13.97 -11.41
C CYS A 284 15.63 15.12 -10.52
N VAL A 285 14.94 16.24 -10.54
CA VAL A 285 15.21 17.40 -9.68
C VAL A 285 14.04 17.54 -8.71
N PHE A 286 14.33 17.39 -7.42
CA PHE A 286 13.35 17.55 -6.35
C PHE A 286 13.62 18.87 -5.61
N ASP A 287 12.56 19.54 -5.19
CA ASP A 287 12.66 20.72 -4.35
C ASP A 287 13.41 20.41 -3.05
N TYR A 288 14.38 21.26 -2.72
CA TYR A 288 15.27 20.98 -1.58
C TYR A 288 14.57 21.06 -0.23
N ASN A 289 13.52 21.85 -0.11
CA ASN A 289 12.77 22.02 1.14
C ASN A 289 11.65 20.99 1.26
N THR A 290 10.83 20.85 0.22
CA THR A 290 9.60 20.06 0.24
C THR A 290 9.79 18.62 -0.24
N GLY A 291 10.82 18.33 -1.03
CA GLY A 291 11.01 17.03 -1.69
C GLY A 291 10.06 16.79 -2.88
N ILE A 292 9.33 17.82 -3.35
CA ILE A 292 8.44 17.70 -4.50
C ILE A 292 9.25 17.66 -5.80
N LEU A 293 8.93 16.72 -6.68
CA LEU A 293 9.53 16.64 -8.02
C LEU A 293 9.23 17.92 -8.81
N GLN A 294 10.27 18.62 -9.23
CA GLN A 294 10.18 19.86 -10.03
C GLN A 294 10.34 19.58 -11.51
N SER A 295 11.30 18.73 -11.86
CA SER A 295 11.60 18.40 -13.26
C SER A 295 12.35 17.08 -13.41
N THR A 296 12.31 16.54 -14.62
CA THR A 296 13.17 15.43 -15.04
C THR A 296 13.89 15.80 -16.31
N ASN A 297 15.00 15.11 -16.64
CA ASN A 297 15.65 15.24 -17.93
C ASN A 297 14.86 14.57 -19.07
N VAL A 298 13.71 13.97 -18.72
CA VAL A 298 12.78 13.37 -19.69
C VAL A 298 11.67 14.37 -19.99
N ASP A 299 11.69 14.91 -21.20
CA ASP A 299 10.59 15.69 -21.74
C ASP A 299 9.49 14.74 -22.23
N VAL A 300 8.50 14.51 -21.40
CA VAL A 300 7.39 13.57 -21.68
C VAL A 300 6.62 13.95 -22.94
N THR A 301 6.64 15.22 -23.36
CA THR A 301 5.98 15.67 -24.60
C THR A 301 6.61 15.05 -25.85
N LYS A 302 7.86 14.58 -25.76
CA LYS A 302 8.59 13.90 -26.84
C LYS A 302 8.36 12.39 -26.87
N TYR A 303 7.51 11.88 -25.99
CA TYR A 303 7.18 10.46 -25.92
C TYR A 303 5.72 10.22 -26.32
N ARG A 304 5.47 9.07 -26.92
CA ARG A 304 4.13 8.59 -27.30
C ARG A 304 3.88 7.24 -26.65
N GLU A 305 2.71 7.08 -26.05
CA GLU A 305 2.29 5.80 -25.51
C GLU A 305 2.16 4.76 -26.63
N ILE A 306 2.87 3.63 -26.48
CA ILE A 306 2.79 2.50 -27.42
C ILE A 306 2.10 1.30 -26.80
N LYS A 307 2.07 1.24 -25.47
CA LYS A 307 1.41 0.13 -24.78
C LYS A 307 1.01 0.53 -23.37
N ARG A 308 -0.19 0.13 -23.00
CA ARG A 308 -0.72 0.24 -21.63
C ARG A 308 -1.21 -1.12 -21.19
N THR A 309 -0.68 -1.63 -20.08
CA THR A 309 -1.10 -2.90 -19.49
C THR A 309 -1.71 -2.64 -18.13
N ASN A 310 -2.93 -3.09 -17.93
CA ASN A 310 -3.61 -3.03 -16.64
C ASN A 310 -3.53 -4.40 -15.98
N TYR A 311 -3.23 -4.40 -14.69
CA TYR A 311 -3.07 -5.59 -13.87
C TYR A 311 -4.10 -5.60 -12.74
N TYR A 312 -4.58 -6.80 -12.43
CA TYR A 312 -5.32 -7.07 -11.21
C TYR A 312 -4.42 -6.96 -9.99
N ALA A 313 -5.00 -7.03 -8.79
CA ALA A 313 -4.27 -7.02 -7.54
C ALA A 313 -3.34 -8.24 -7.39
N ASP A 314 -3.69 -9.38 -8.00
CA ASP A 314 -2.90 -10.62 -8.04
C ASP A 314 -1.74 -10.59 -9.07
N GLY A 315 -1.45 -9.43 -9.67
CA GLY A 315 -0.42 -9.25 -10.70
C GLY A 315 -0.78 -9.85 -12.06
N SER A 316 -1.93 -10.50 -12.20
CA SER A 316 -2.38 -11.02 -13.49
C SER A 316 -2.83 -9.89 -14.40
N VAL A 317 -2.62 -10.06 -15.72
CA VAL A 317 -3.05 -9.08 -16.73
C VAL A 317 -4.56 -9.02 -16.80
N MET A 318 -5.12 -7.81 -16.71
CA MET A 318 -6.54 -7.53 -16.92
C MET A 318 -6.85 -7.28 -18.40
N ASN A 319 -6.12 -6.37 -18.99
CA ASN A 319 -6.18 -6.04 -20.41
C ASN A 319 -4.93 -5.31 -20.86
N THR A 320 -4.73 -5.25 -22.18
CA THR A 320 -3.64 -4.51 -22.82
C THR A 320 -4.19 -3.62 -23.93
N LEU A 321 -3.75 -2.38 -23.98
CA LEU A 321 -3.93 -1.48 -25.10
C LEU A 321 -2.58 -1.33 -25.80
N THR A 322 -2.54 -1.48 -27.13
CA THR A 322 -1.36 -1.20 -27.98
C THR A 322 -1.71 -0.13 -29.00
N THR A 323 -0.75 0.74 -29.29
CA THR A 323 -0.93 1.92 -30.14
C THR A 323 0.18 2.00 -31.16
N ASP A 324 -0.17 2.10 -32.44
CA ASP A 324 0.75 2.25 -33.55
C ASP A 324 0.65 3.66 -34.15
N TYR A 325 1.81 4.22 -34.54
CA TYR A 325 1.92 5.55 -35.15
C TYR A 325 2.64 5.49 -36.48
N ASP A 326 2.34 6.45 -37.37
CA ASP A 326 3.13 6.65 -38.57
C ASP A 326 4.43 7.43 -38.29
N ALA A 327 5.23 7.63 -39.35
CA ALA A 327 6.50 8.36 -39.24
C ALA A 327 6.34 9.84 -38.85
N GLN A 328 5.16 10.42 -39.00
CA GLN A 328 4.79 11.77 -38.58
C GLN A 328 4.19 11.81 -37.15
N GLY A 329 4.12 10.68 -36.46
CA GLY A 329 3.57 10.55 -35.11
C GLY A 329 2.05 10.63 -35.04
N ARG A 330 1.36 10.39 -36.17
CA ARG A 330 -0.10 10.32 -36.21
C ARG A 330 -0.55 8.90 -35.84
N LEU A 331 -1.63 8.78 -35.10
CA LEU A 331 -2.20 7.52 -34.66
C LEU A 331 -2.72 6.72 -35.86
N LEU A 332 -2.18 5.51 -36.08
CA LEU A 332 -2.63 4.61 -37.13
C LEU A 332 -3.60 3.55 -36.64
N LYS A 333 -3.33 3.01 -35.46
CA LYS A 333 -4.10 1.89 -34.92
C LYS A 333 -4.04 1.87 -33.40
N GLU A 334 -5.16 1.49 -32.78
CA GLU A 334 -5.22 1.05 -31.40
C GLU A 334 -5.88 -0.32 -31.31
N GLN A 335 -5.35 -1.18 -30.43
CA GLN A 335 -5.92 -2.51 -30.19
C GLN A 335 -6.02 -2.76 -28.68
N ARG A 336 -7.22 -3.11 -28.23
CA ARG A 336 -7.44 -3.57 -26.86
C ARG A 336 -7.67 -5.08 -26.83
N ARG A 337 -6.90 -5.76 -25.99
CA ARG A 337 -6.97 -7.21 -25.79
C ARG A 337 -7.38 -7.51 -24.36
N ASP A 338 -8.13 -8.61 -24.16
CA ASP A 338 -8.51 -9.11 -22.86
C ASP A 338 -7.32 -9.80 -22.13
N LYS A 339 -7.59 -10.33 -20.94
CA LYS A 339 -6.61 -11.06 -20.13
C LYS A 339 -6.02 -12.29 -20.83
N SER A 340 -6.74 -12.88 -21.78
CA SER A 340 -6.32 -14.06 -22.55
C SER A 340 -5.59 -13.69 -23.85
N GLY A 341 -5.41 -12.39 -24.12
CA GLY A 341 -4.79 -11.88 -25.34
C GLY A 341 -5.75 -11.78 -26.53
N ASN A 342 -7.04 -12.08 -26.38
CA ASN A 342 -8.01 -11.99 -27.46
C ASN A 342 -8.33 -10.52 -27.76
N LEU A 343 -8.36 -10.19 -29.05
CA LEU A 343 -8.72 -8.87 -29.51
C LEU A 343 -10.18 -8.55 -29.20
N GLN A 344 -10.41 -7.47 -28.44
CA GLN A 344 -11.75 -7.02 -28.04
C GLN A 344 -12.19 -5.81 -28.87
N VAL A 345 -11.28 -4.86 -29.08
CA VAL A 345 -11.55 -3.64 -29.83
C VAL A 345 -10.37 -3.32 -30.72
N GLN A 346 -10.64 -2.84 -31.92
CA GLN A 346 -9.64 -2.27 -32.80
C GLN A 346 -10.17 -0.98 -33.43
N ASP A 347 -9.32 0.03 -33.43
CA ASP A 347 -9.48 1.30 -34.10
C ASP A 347 -8.41 1.48 -35.16
N ASP A 348 -8.79 1.81 -36.40
CA ASP A 348 -7.89 2.08 -37.51
C ASP A 348 -8.16 3.50 -38.02
N PHE A 349 -7.08 4.28 -38.23
CA PHE A 349 -7.11 5.67 -38.65
C PHE A 349 -6.43 5.83 -40.00
N TYR A 350 -7.06 6.57 -40.92
CA TYR A 350 -6.60 6.74 -42.28
C TYR A 350 -6.49 8.24 -42.61
N TYR A 351 -5.33 8.65 -43.13
CA TYR A 351 -5.02 10.05 -43.41
C TYR A 351 -4.73 10.28 -44.89
N GLU A 352 -5.08 11.47 -45.38
CA GLU A 352 -4.60 11.95 -46.65
C GLU A 352 -3.13 12.40 -46.55
N TYR A 353 -2.54 12.64 -47.73
CA TYR A 353 -1.14 13.11 -47.83
C TYR A 353 -0.91 14.45 -47.11
N ASN A 354 -1.91 15.32 -47.07
CA ASN A 354 -1.89 16.59 -46.35
C ASN A 354 -1.99 16.43 -44.81
N GLY A 355 -2.13 15.19 -44.29
CA GLY A 355 -2.22 14.87 -42.86
C GLY A 355 -3.64 14.91 -42.29
N MET A 356 -4.65 15.15 -43.11
CA MET A 356 -6.05 15.19 -42.63
C MET A 356 -6.62 13.79 -42.51
N LEU A 357 -7.31 13.53 -41.37
CA LEU A 357 -7.99 12.27 -41.12
C LEU A 357 -9.22 12.13 -42.04
N THR A 358 -9.23 11.11 -42.89
CA THR A 358 -10.37 10.86 -43.80
C THR A 358 -11.29 9.76 -43.37
N LYS A 359 -10.78 8.83 -42.60
CA LYS A 359 -11.58 7.71 -42.10
C LYS A 359 -11.04 7.22 -40.76
N HIS A 360 -11.97 6.84 -39.90
CA HIS A 360 -11.73 6.10 -38.65
C HIS A 360 -12.67 4.92 -38.59
N THR A 361 -12.17 3.71 -38.36
CA THR A 361 -12.99 2.50 -38.22
C THR A 361 -12.81 1.98 -36.80
N HIS A 362 -13.92 1.89 -36.09
CA HIS A 362 -13.99 1.28 -34.76
C HIS A 362 -14.69 -0.07 -34.86
N ARG A 363 -14.03 -1.16 -34.40
CA ARG A 363 -14.60 -2.51 -34.39
C ARG A 363 -14.59 -3.08 -32.98
N GLU A 364 -15.75 -3.54 -32.52
CA GLU A 364 -15.88 -4.38 -31.34
C GLU A 364 -16.05 -5.85 -31.76
N TYR A 365 -15.11 -6.70 -31.34
CA TYR A 365 -15.13 -8.13 -31.64
C TYR A 365 -16.06 -8.85 -30.67
N GLY A 366 -16.99 -9.65 -31.20
CA GLY A 366 -18.05 -10.33 -30.43
C GLY A 366 -19.34 -9.53 -30.27
N ASN A 367 -19.36 -8.25 -30.70
CA ASN A 367 -20.59 -7.46 -30.75
C ASN A 367 -20.57 -6.42 -31.89
N ASP A 368 -20.87 -6.87 -33.11
CA ASP A 368 -20.85 -6.03 -34.32
C ASP A 368 -21.75 -4.79 -34.21
N ASN A 369 -22.80 -4.83 -33.36
CA ASN A 369 -23.71 -3.71 -33.16
C ASN A 369 -23.03 -2.44 -32.62
N TYR A 370 -21.83 -2.54 -32.11
CA TYR A 370 -21.02 -1.42 -31.62
C TYR A 370 -19.84 -1.08 -32.55
N SER A 371 -19.82 -1.64 -33.77
CA SER A 371 -18.81 -1.32 -34.77
C SER A 371 -19.26 -0.18 -35.66
N TYR A 372 -18.40 0.81 -35.87
CA TYR A 372 -18.67 2.05 -36.60
C TYR A 372 -17.53 2.39 -37.52
N GLU A 373 -17.86 3.03 -38.66
CA GLU A 373 -16.89 3.69 -39.55
C GLU A 373 -17.30 5.16 -39.70
N TYR A 374 -16.38 6.06 -39.44
CA TYR A 374 -16.51 7.50 -39.60
C TYR A 374 -15.75 7.92 -40.83
N ARG A 375 -16.40 8.67 -41.78
CA ARG A 375 -15.79 9.27 -42.95
C ARG A 375 -15.88 10.77 -42.85
N TYR A 376 -14.75 11.43 -43.00
CA TYR A 376 -14.58 12.86 -42.82
C TYR A 376 -14.38 13.53 -44.18
N GLU A 377 -15.09 14.63 -44.42
CA GLU A 377 -15.03 15.46 -45.59
C GLU A 377 -14.65 16.90 -45.16
N TYR A 378 -13.85 17.58 -45.99
CA TYR A 378 -13.36 18.92 -45.74
C TYR A 378 -13.70 19.84 -46.90
N ASP A 379 -13.82 21.14 -46.64
CA ASP A 379 -14.01 22.15 -47.68
C ASP A 379 -12.66 22.56 -48.32
N ASN A 380 -12.74 23.41 -49.35
CA ASN A 380 -11.56 23.90 -50.08
C ASN A 380 -10.59 24.71 -49.20
N SER A 381 -10.99 25.11 -48.01
CA SER A 381 -10.16 25.81 -47.02
C SER A 381 -9.64 24.86 -45.93
N ASN A 382 -9.72 23.55 -46.17
CA ASN A 382 -9.34 22.52 -45.21
C ASN A 382 -10.06 22.64 -43.85
N ARG A 383 -11.31 23.18 -43.87
CA ARG A 383 -12.17 23.17 -42.68
C ARG A 383 -13.06 21.96 -42.71
N PHE A 384 -13.36 21.40 -41.55
CA PHE A 384 -14.28 20.29 -41.43
C PHE A 384 -15.65 20.64 -42.06
N ALA A 385 -16.13 19.81 -42.96
CA ALA A 385 -17.40 20.02 -43.68
C ALA A 385 -18.47 18.98 -43.34
N LYS A 386 -18.09 17.69 -43.26
CA LYS A 386 -19.05 16.63 -43.00
C LYS A 386 -18.40 15.41 -42.33
N ILE A 387 -19.15 14.73 -41.45
CA ILE A 387 -18.88 13.36 -40.99
C ILE A 387 -20.06 12.48 -41.41
N SER A 388 -19.76 11.36 -42.07
CA SER A 388 -20.73 10.29 -42.31
C SER A 388 -20.44 9.12 -41.36
N VAL A 389 -21.42 8.68 -40.62
CA VAL A 389 -21.34 7.59 -39.66
C VAL A 389 -21.98 6.36 -40.24
N TYR A 390 -21.21 5.32 -40.43
CA TYR A 390 -21.67 4.02 -40.85
C TYR A 390 -21.69 3.06 -39.67
N ARG A 391 -22.65 2.18 -39.63
CA ARG A 391 -22.76 1.11 -38.65
C ARG A 391 -22.63 -0.24 -39.34
N TYR A 392 -22.02 -1.20 -38.65
CA TYR A 392 -21.86 -2.55 -39.17
C TYR A 392 -23.04 -3.43 -38.75
N ASN A 393 -23.61 -4.19 -39.72
CA ASN A 393 -24.59 -5.25 -39.49
C ASN A 393 -24.54 -6.20 -40.71
N GLY A 394 -23.51 -7.10 -40.73
CA GLY A 394 -23.25 -7.92 -41.92
C GLY A 394 -22.69 -7.15 -43.11
N GLY A 395 -22.58 -5.83 -43.01
CA GLY A 395 -22.07 -4.87 -43.96
C GLY A 395 -22.19 -3.44 -43.42
N TRP A 396 -21.43 -2.50 -43.97
CA TRP A 396 -21.48 -1.09 -43.56
C TRP A 396 -22.68 -0.41 -44.23
N TYR A 397 -23.58 0.22 -43.43
CA TYR A 397 -24.68 1.06 -43.92
C TYR A 397 -24.64 2.44 -43.28
N LEU A 398 -25.04 3.48 -44.04
CA LEU A 398 -25.10 4.85 -43.52
C LEU A 398 -26.16 4.93 -42.41
N TYR A 399 -25.70 5.26 -41.21
CA TYR A 399 -26.53 5.36 -40.01
C TYR A 399 -26.97 6.80 -39.74
N SER A 400 -26.01 7.74 -39.79
CA SER A 400 -26.26 9.17 -39.67
C SER A 400 -25.13 9.95 -40.35
N TYR A 401 -25.34 11.25 -40.54
CA TYR A 401 -24.26 12.13 -40.95
C TYR A 401 -24.47 13.54 -40.41
N TRP A 402 -23.36 14.29 -40.28
CA TRP A 402 -23.33 15.66 -39.80
C TRP A 402 -22.74 16.55 -40.85
N THR A 403 -23.36 17.72 -41.07
CA THR A 403 -22.90 18.71 -42.03
C THR A 403 -22.67 20.02 -41.28
N ALA A 404 -21.45 20.56 -41.37
CA ALA A 404 -21.12 21.89 -40.87
C ALA A 404 -21.92 22.95 -41.64
N LYS A 405 -22.45 23.91 -40.91
CA LYS A 405 -23.24 25.03 -41.46
C LYS A 405 -22.58 26.38 -41.22
N GLU A 406 -21.89 26.51 -40.11
CA GLU A 406 -21.21 27.74 -39.72
C GLU A 406 -19.85 27.42 -39.08
N TRP A 407 -18.89 28.35 -39.26
CA TRP A 407 -17.57 28.25 -38.65
C TRP A 407 -17.26 29.56 -37.91
N ASP A 408 -16.47 29.49 -36.88
CA ASP A 408 -15.92 30.65 -36.18
C ASP A 408 -14.72 31.24 -36.94
N SER A 409 -14.15 32.33 -36.42
CA SER A 409 -13.00 33.00 -37.01
C SER A 409 -11.71 32.16 -37.04
N LEU A 410 -11.64 31.08 -36.24
CA LEU A 410 -10.52 30.13 -36.19
C LEU A 410 -10.72 28.96 -37.16
N GLY A 411 -11.85 28.91 -37.86
CA GLY A 411 -12.21 27.81 -38.75
C GLY A 411 -12.73 26.57 -38.01
N SER A 412 -13.07 26.68 -36.70
CA SER A 412 -13.79 25.64 -35.96
C SER A 412 -15.25 25.68 -36.32
N VAL A 413 -15.92 24.50 -36.35
CA VAL A 413 -17.35 24.46 -36.59
C VAL A 413 -18.08 25.11 -35.42
N SER A 414 -18.89 26.12 -35.68
CA SER A 414 -19.76 26.76 -34.68
C SER A 414 -21.19 26.24 -34.71
N LYS A 415 -21.58 25.64 -35.84
CA LYS A 415 -22.89 25.00 -35.99
C LYS A 415 -22.84 23.85 -36.97
N PHE A 416 -23.49 22.74 -36.62
CA PHE A 416 -23.74 21.66 -37.56
C PHE A 416 -25.16 21.09 -37.39
N TRP A 417 -25.64 20.43 -38.45
CA TRP A 417 -26.89 19.70 -38.43
C TRP A 417 -26.61 18.21 -38.50
N GLU A 418 -27.27 17.43 -37.65
CA GLU A 418 -27.28 15.98 -37.73
C GLU A 418 -28.50 15.49 -38.53
N TYR A 419 -28.23 14.50 -39.40
CA TYR A 419 -29.22 13.82 -40.20
C TYR A 419 -29.17 12.33 -39.90
N ASN A 420 -30.34 11.67 -39.91
CA ASN A 420 -30.39 10.20 -39.95
C ASN A 420 -30.05 9.67 -41.34
N GLY A 421 -29.96 8.33 -41.50
CA GLY A 421 -29.64 7.69 -42.78
C GLY A 421 -30.69 7.94 -43.90
N GLN A 422 -31.86 8.48 -43.56
CA GLN A 422 -32.92 8.87 -44.53
C GLN A 422 -32.93 10.37 -44.83
N ASN A 423 -31.87 11.09 -44.57
CA ASN A 423 -31.73 12.53 -44.83
C ASN A 423 -32.66 13.45 -44.02
N LYS A 424 -33.25 12.96 -42.91
CA LYS A 424 -34.08 13.76 -42.01
C LYS A 424 -33.23 14.38 -40.92
N VAL A 425 -33.33 15.70 -40.68
CA VAL A 425 -32.67 16.40 -39.60
C VAL A 425 -33.17 15.86 -38.26
N THR A 426 -32.28 15.42 -37.43
CA THR A 426 -32.52 14.92 -36.07
C THR A 426 -32.29 15.99 -35.01
N CYS A 427 -31.20 16.74 -35.16
CA CYS A 427 -30.93 17.87 -34.29
C CYS A 427 -29.98 18.88 -34.94
N ILE A 428 -29.89 20.06 -34.30
CA ILE A 428 -28.92 21.11 -34.59
C ILE A 428 -28.03 21.24 -33.38
N VAL A 429 -26.73 21.33 -33.62
CA VAL A 429 -25.74 21.50 -32.58
C VAL A 429 -25.01 22.82 -32.76
N ASN A 430 -25.00 23.65 -31.74
CA ASN A 430 -24.25 24.89 -31.70
C ASN A 430 -23.05 24.70 -30.75
N LEU A 431 -21.89 25.17 -31.17
CA LEU A 431 -20.62 25.04 -30.46
C LEU A 431 -20.03 26.43 -30.22
N THR A 432 -19.41 26.63 -29.06
CA THR A 432 -18.65 27.84 -28.73
C THR A 432 -17.21 27.42 -28.45
N SER A 433 -16.26 27.99 -29.18
CA SER A 433 -14.83 27.65 -29.00
C SER A 433 -14.21 28.40 -27.82
N SER A 434 -13.07 27.87 -27.35
CA SER A 434 -12.27 28.42 -26.24
C SER A 434 -11.19 29.41 -26.69
N GLY A 435 -11.22 29.90 -27.92
CA GLY A 435 -10.14 30.69 -28.49
C GLY A 435 -9.01 29.87 -29.10
N SER A 436 -9.12 28.53 -29.09
CA SER A 436 -8.24 27.60 -29.81
C SER A 436 -9.08 26.78 -30.79
N ARG A 437 -8.50 26.46 -31.99
CA ARG A 437 -9.21 25.70 -33.00
C ARG A 437 -9.66 24.35 -32.47
N ASN A 438 -10.94 24.04 -32.73
CA ASN A 438 -11.62 22.76 -32.32
C ASN A 438 -11.61 22.47 -30.81
N ARG A 439 -11.34 23.45 -29.96
CA ARG A 439 -11.46 23.36 -28.50
C ARG A 439 -12.68 24.16 -28.04
N TYR A 440 -13.68 23.48 -27.58
CA TYR A 440 -14.98 24.08 -27.27
C TYR A 440 -15.19 24.21 -25.75
N THR A 441 -15.86 25.30 -25.36
CA THR A 441 -16.29 25.56 -23.97
C THR A 441 -17.76 25.29 -23.76
N LYS A 442 -18.55 25.20 -24.84
CA LYS A 442 -19.99 24.95 -24.76
C LYS A 442 -20.52 24.25 -25.99
N MET A 443 -21.45 23.33 -25.77
CA MET A 443 -22.29 22.71 -26.79
C MET A 443 -23.76 22.85 -26.40
N THR A 444 -24.62 23.21 -27.37
CA THR A 444 -26.06 23.23 -27.18
C THR A 444 -26.73 22.38 -28.25
N ILE A 445 -27.52 21.39 -27.84
CA ILE A 445 -28.28 20.55 -28.73
C ILE A 445 -29.71 21.07 -28.78
N VAL A 446 -30.17 21.31 -30.00
CA VAL A 446 -31.53 21.81 -30.31
C VAL A 446 -32.24 20.76 -31.17
N ASN A 447 -33.43 20.38 -30.80
CA ASN A 447 -34.24 19.41 -31.56
C ASN A 447 -34.85 20.02 -32.84
N SER A 448 -35.51 19.17 -33.65
CA SER A 448 -36.18 19.58 -34.89
C SER A 448 -37.29 20.62 -34.68
N SER A 449 -37.79 20.80 -33.47
CA SER A 449 -38.77 21.83 -33.11
C SER A 449 -38.11 23.12 -32.58
N ASN A 450 -36.80 23.29 -32.77
CA ASN A 450 -35.99 24.44 -32.34
C ASN A 450 -35.99 24.67 -30.81
N LYS A 451 -36.18 23.59 -30.01
CA LYS A 451 -36.13 23.62 -28.56
C LYS A 451 -34.76 23.08 -28.08
N THR A 452 -34.07 23.82 -27.23
CA THR A 452 -32.87 23.33 -26.55
C THR A 452 -33.21 22.15 -25.67
N VAL A 453 -32.57 21.03 -25.87
CA VAL A 453 -32.78 19.78 -25.14
C VAL A 453 -31.61 19.43 -24.23
N ARG A 454 -30.42 19.90 -24.55
CA ARG A 454 -29.24 19.69 -23.74
C ARG A 454 -28.21 20.82 -23.93
N THR A 455 -27.51 21.18 -22.87
CA THR A 455 -26.34 22.07 -22.90
C THR A 455 -25.22 21.43 -22.10
N ASP A 456 -24.04 21.33 -22.70
CA ASP A 456 -22.79 20.90 -22.04
C ASP A 456 -21.83 22.08 -21.99
N THR A 457 -21.07 22.20 -20.89
CA THR A 457 -20.00 23.20 -20.77
C THR A 457 -18.72 22.54 -20.32
N TRP A 458 -17.58 23.06 -20.79
CA TRP A 458 -16.25 22.56 -20.51
C TRP A 458 -15.32 23.65 -20.04
N SER A 459 -14.42 23.29 -19.11
CA SER A 459 -13.30 24.11 -18.69
C SER A 459 -12.00 23.33 -18.83
N TYR A 460 -10.91 24.08 -19.02
CA TYR A 460 -9.59 23.52 -19.27
C TYR A 460 -8.59 24.06 -18.26
N ASP A 461 -7.56 23.27 -17.93
CA ASP A 461 -6.43 23.71 -17.12
C ASP A 461 -5.46 24.58 -17.95
N SER A 462 -4.40 25.08 -17.31
CA SER A 462 -3.38 25.92 -17.96
C SER A 462 -2.62 25.20 -19.09
N ASN A 463 -2.61 23.87 -19.09
CA ASN A 463 -1.98 23.04 -20.11
C ASN A 463 -2.93 22.66 -21.23
N GLY A 464 -4.19 23.05 -21.11
CA GLY A 464 -5.24 22.78 -22.09
C GLY A 464 -5.91 21.42 -21.95
N HIS A 465 -5.70 20.67 -20.85
CA HIS A 465 -6.45 19.45 -20.58
C HIS A 465 -7.86 19.77 -20.06
N LEU A 466 -8.83 18.92 -20.36
CA LEU A 466 -10.18 19.06 -19.84
C LEU A 466 -10.17 18.94 -18.31
N ALA A 467 -10.41 20.05 -17.61
CA ALA A 467 -10.43 20.11 -16.14
C ALA A 467 -11.83 19.96 -15.53
N GLY A 468 -12.87 20.37 -16.27
CA GLY A 468 -14.23 20.30 -15.78
C GLY A 468 -15.28 20.20 -16.90
N TRP A 469 -16.40 19.58 -16.54
CA TRP A 469 -17.54 19.42 -17.41
C TRP A 469 -18.84 19.53 -16.60
N THR A 470 -19.86 20.18 -17.16
CA THR A 470 -21.21 20.19 -16.61
C THR A 470 -22.23 19.98 -17.74
N ASN A 471 -23.36 19.40 -17.44
CA ASN A 471 -24.47 19.33 -18.36
C ASN A 471 -25.81 19.78 -17.73
N SER A 472 -26.72 20.22 -18.59
CA SER A 472 -28.12 20.44 -18.26
C SER A 472 -29.00 19.83 -19.37
N GLY A 473 -29.97 19.01 -19.01
CA GLY A 473 -30.86 18.31 -19.96
C GLY A 473 -30.60 16.80 -19.99
N ASN A 474 -31.23 16.10 -20.91
CA ASN A 474 -31.07 14.65 -21.07
C ASN A 474 -30.51 14.29 -22.46
N SER A 475 -29.95 13.08 -22.56
CA SER A 475 -29.31 12.55 -23.76
C SER A 475 -30.29 11.74 -24.64
N ASN A 476 -31.55 11.56 -24.23
CA ASN A 476 -32.52 10.72 -24.93
C ASN A 476 -32.74 11.17 -26.38
N GLY A 477 -32.43 10.31 -27.34
CA GLY A 477 -32.56 10.56 -28.77
C GLY A 477 -31.37 11.29 -29.41
N TYR A 478 -30.34 11.72 -28.65
CA TYR A 478 -29.18 12.48 -29.16
C TYR A 478 -27.88 11.76 -28.91
N SER A 479 -27.91 10.44 -28.69
CA SER A 479 -26.77 9.60 -28.36
C SER A 479 -25.64 9.61 -29.41
N ASN A 480 -25.97 9.87 -30.68
CA ASN A 480 -24.97 9.89 -31.75
C ASN A 480 -24.03 11.11 -31.66
N VAL A 481 -24.58 12.30 -31.38
CA VAL A 481 -23.80 13.52 -31.14
C VAL A 481 -22.86 13.31 -29.96
N LEU A 482 -23.41 12.78 -28.87
CA LEU A 482 -22.66 12.52 -27.66
C LEU A 482 -21.63 11.41 -27.84
N ARG A 483 -21.92 10.40 -28.63
CA ARG A 483 -20.97 9.33 -28.94
C ARG A 483 -19.75 9.83 -29.67
N LEU A 484 -19.91 10.68 -30.70
CA LEU A 484 -18.78 11.29 -31.42
C LEU A 484 -17.89 12.13 -30.49
N SER A 485 -18.48 12.75 -29.49
CA SER A 485 -17.76 13.55 -28.52
C SER A 485 -17.20 12.73 -27.35
N SER A 486 -17.75 11.51 -27.10
CA SER A 486 -17.37 10.67 -25.94
C SER A 486 -16.48 9.49 -26.29
N ASP A 487 -16.27 9.22 -27.59
CA ASP A 487 -15.39 8.13 -28.02
C ASP A 487 -13.95 8.52 -27.76
N ASN A 488 -13.29 7.82 -26.84
CA ASN A 488 -12.00 8.18 -26.28
C ASN A 488 -10.86 8.20 -27.29
N ASN A 489 -11.05 7.44 -28.36
CA ASN A 489 -10.04 7.27 -29.38
C ASN A 489 -10.13 8.37 -30.42
N ILE A 490 -11.18 9.16 -30.37
CA ILE A 490 -11.36 10.32 -31.24
C ILE A 490 -10.43 11.48 -30.88
N GLY A 491 -9.98 11.55 -29.60
CA GLY A 491 -9.12 12.63 -29.14
C GLY A 491 -7.78 12.78 -29.86
N ALA A 492 -7.25 11.71 -30.46
CA ALA A 492 -5.98 11.78 -31.17
C ALA A 492 -6.10 12.22 -32.65
N GLY A 493 -7.29 12.18 -33.22
CA GLY A 493 -7.44 12.45 -34.66
C GLY A 493 -8.79 13.03 -35.07
N ASN A 494 -9.71 13.33 -34.17
CA ASN A 494 -11.00 13.88 -34.53
C ASN A 494 -10.86 15.34 -35.00
N PRO A 495 -11.18 15.64 -36.25
CA PRO A 495 -11.05 17.02 -36.79
C PRO A 495 -12.09 17.98 -36.20
N LEU A 496 -13.11 17.47 -35.50
CA LEU A 496 -14.15 18.27 -34.86
C LEU A 496 -13.76 18.72 -33.44
N PHE A 497 -12.99 17.88 -32.71
CA PHE A 497 -12.61 18.15 -31.33
C PHE A 497 -11.09 18.07 -31.15
N ASP A 498 -10.51 18.97 -30.37
CA ASP A 498 -9.13 18.88 -29.94
C ASP A 498 -8.93 17.59 -29.09
N ARG A 499 -7.77 16.95 -29.23
CA ARG A 499 -7.39 15.73 -28.48
C ARG A 499 -7.53 15.84 -26.97
N HIS A 500 -7.55 17.06 -26.45
CA HIS A 500 -7.75 17.34 -25.02
C HIS A 500 -9.21 17.55 -24.62
N CYS A 501 -10.14 17.58 -25.59
CA CYS A 501 -11.58 17.54 -25.30
C CYS A 501 -11.92 16.14 -24.84
N GLY A 502 -11.86 15.92 -23.52
CA GLY A 502 -12.02 14.60 -22.92
C GLY A 502 -13.43 14.04 -22.98
N LYS A 503 -13.57 12.88 -22.40
CA LYS A 503 -14.75 12.03 -22.36
C LYS A 503 -16.01 12.75 -21.89
N PHE A 504 -17.04 12.73 -22.73
CA PHE A 504 -18.37 13.13 -22.31
C PHE A 504 -19.03 11.97 -21.56
N VAL A 505 -19.59 12.27 -20.40
CA VAL A 505 -20.38 11.30 -19.67
C VAL A 505 -21.80 11.35 -20.20
N THR A 506 -22.28 10.25 -20.76
CA THR A 506 -23.64 10.14 -21.29
C THR A 506 -24.63 9.58 -20.27
N ASP A 507 -24.21 9.32 -19.03
CA ASP A 507 -25.10 8.98 -17.93
C ASP A 507 -25.83 10.24 -17.45
N ASP A 508 -27.14 10.30 -17.65
CA ASP A 508 -27.98 11.44 -17.24
C ASP A 508 -27.99 11.69 -15.73
N LYS A 509 -27.49 10.74 -14.93
CA LYS A 509 -27.31 10.90 -13.47
C LYS A 509 -26.07 11.71 -13.11
N ILE A 510 -25.13 11.87 -14.04
CA ILE A 510 -23.91 12.64 -13.84
C ILE A 510 -24.08 13.99 -14.49
N THR A 511 -24.22 15.03 -13.67
CA THR A 511 -24.43 16.41 -14.13
C THR A 511 -23.16 17.25 -14.14
N SER A 512 -22.12 16.78 -13.46
CA SER A 512 -20.81 17.42 -13.47
C SER A 512 -19.69 16.41 -13.30
N ALA A 513 -18.53 16.71 -13.88
CA ALA A 513 -17.30 15.98 -13.63
C ALA A 513 -16.12 16.96 -13.58
N SER A 514 -15.10 16.65 -12.78
CA SER A 514 -13.80 17.30 -12.83
C SER A 514 -12.71 16.26 -12.92
N ILE A 515 -11.64 16.61 -13.65
CA ILE A 515 -10.50 15.74 -13.90
C ILE A 515 -9.25 16.54 -13.56
N LYS A 516 -8.38 15.96 -12.74
CA LYS A 516 -7.08 16.53 -12.42
C LYS A 516 -6.01 15.76 -13.17
N PHE A 517 -5.15 16.49 -13.86
CA PHE A 517 -3.99 15.95 -14.58
C PHE A 517 -2.69 16.27 -13.85
N GLN A 518 -1.72 15.40 -13.98
CA GLN A 518 -0.33 15.61 -13.60
C GLN A 518 0.57 14.88 -14.60
N ASN A 519 1.50 15.61 -15.24
CA ASN A 519 2.37 15.08 -16.29
C ASN A 519 1.60 14.29 -17.37
N ASP A 520 0.52 14.89 -17.89
CA ASP A 520 -0.40 14.36 -18.91
C ASP A 520 -1.17 13.08 -18.50
N GLU A 521 -1.08 12.64 -17.25
CA GLU A 521 -1.86 11.51 -16.72
C GLU A 521 -2.99 11.99 -15.82
N VAL A 522 -4.13 11.29 -15.88
CA VAL A 522 -5.26 11.56 -14.99
C VAL A 522 -4.95 11.05 -13.59
N VAL A 523 -4.86 11.96 -12.61
CA VAL A 523 -4.56 11.61 -11.22
C VAL A 523 -5.78 11.64 -10.30
N GLU A 524 -6.84 12.34 -10.66
CA GLU A 524 -8.09 12.35 -9.89
C GLU A 524 -9.30 12.56 -10.82
N ILE A 525 -10.38 11.85 -10.55
CA ILE A 525 -11.67 12.04 -11.21
C ILE A 525 -12.73 12.25 -10.15
N ARG A 526 -13.55 13.31 -10.32
CA ARG A 526 -14.76 13.57 -9.53
C ARG A 526 -15.98 13.56 -10.43
N GLN A 527 -17.10 13.08 -9.91
CA GLN A 527 -18.42 13.16 -10.55
C GLN A 527 -19.41 13.69 -9.52
N ASN A 528 -20.26 14.67 -9.91
CA ASN A 528 -21.18 15.36 -9.01
C ASN A 528 -20.51 15.80 -7.68
N ASN A 529 -19.29 16.33 -7.77
CA ASN A 529 -18.40 16.71 -6.67
C ASN A 529 -17.87 15.58 -5.77
N GLN A 530 -18.27 14.35 -6.00
CA GLN A 530 -17.76 13.19 -5.28
C GLN A 530 -16.52 12.64 -5.99
N ARG A 531 -15.42 12.41 -5.28
CA ARG A 531 -14.24 11.75 -5.83
C ARG A 531 -14.55 10.27 -6.08
N ILE A 532 -14.34 9.79 -7.31
CA ILE A 532 -14.60 8.39 -7.69
C ILE A 532 -13.34 7.56 -7.80
N SER A 533 -12.22 8.20 -8.13
CA SER A 533 -10.92 7.55 -8.19
C SER A 533 -9.78 8.55 -8.07
N TYR A 534 -8.64 8.08 -7.59
CA TYR A 534 -7.36 8.78 -7.69
C TYR A 534 -6.25 7.79 -8.08
N THR A 535 -5.20 8.32 -8.68
CA THR A 535 -4.10 7.53 -9.23
C THR A 535 -2.78 8.09 -8.71
N ASN A 536 -1.92 7.21 -8.20
CA ASN A 536 -0.56 7.54 -7.76
C ASN A 536 0.45 6.96 -8.76
N GLN A 537 1.46 7.74 -9.15
CA GLN A 537 2.60 7.20 -9.87
C GLN A 537 3.49 6.41 -8.89
N GLU A 538 3.74 5.14 -9.20
CA GLU A 538 4.58 4.25 -8.37
C GLU A 538 6.02 4.20 -8.87
N SER A 539 6.24 4.29 -10.19
CA SER A 539 7.57 4.28 -10.77
C SER A 539 7.66 5.04 -12.10
N MET A 540 8.87 5.41 -12.46
CA MET A 540 9.24 5.92 -13.77
C MET A 540 10.68 5.48 -14.06
N GLY A 541 10.93 4.93 -15.26
CA GLY A 541 12.24 4.41 -15.64
C GLY A 541 12.35 4.17 -17.15
N MET A 542 13.50 3.62 -17.57
CA MET A 542 13.73 3.17 -18.95
C MET A 542 13.82 1.65 -18.96
N ASN A 543 13.08 1.02 -19.88
CA ASN A 543 13.19 -0.43 -20.08
C ASN A 543 14.42 -0.78 -20.96
N SER A 544 14.67 -2.08 -21.14
CA SER A 544 15.79 -2.60 -21.95
C SER A 544 15.77 -2.17 -23.42
N SER A 545 14.60 -1.77 -23.93
CA SER A 545 14.42 -1.22 -25.29
C SER A 545 14.58 0.30 -25.34
N ASN A 546 15.04 0.93 -24.26
CA ASN A 546 15.18 2.39 -24.10
C ASN A 546 13.85 3.15 -24.28
N ASN A 547 12.72 2.50 -23.98
CA ASN A 547 11.41 3.12 -23.89
C ASN A 547 11.18 3.61 -22.47
N LEU A 548 10.58 4.81 -22.34
CA LEU A 548 10.13 5.31 -21.06
C LEU A 548 9.01 4.42 -20.52
N THR A 549 9.10 4.03 -19.28
CA THR A 549 8.05 3.28 -18.57
C THR A 549 7.55 4.08 -17.37
N ARG A 550 6.24 4.03 -17.13
CA ARG A 550 5.62 4.63 -15.94
C ARG A 550 4.62 3.64 -15.38
N THR A 551 4.64 3.47 -14.08
CA THR A 551 3.66 2.60 -13.37
C THR A 551 2.78 3.45 -12.47
N PHE A 552 1.50 3.14 -12.47
CA PHE A 552 0.48 3.85 -11.70
C PHE A 552 -0.38 2.86 -10.92
N ALA A 553 -0.74 3.23 -9.70
CA ALA A 553 -1.77 2.53 -8.93
C ALA A 553 -3.02 3.39 -8.83
N THR A 554 -4.16 2.83 -9.16
CA THR A 554 -5.46 3.50 -9.09
C THR A 554 -6.28 2.96 -7.93
N TYR A 555 -6.89 3.86 -7.17
CA TYR A 555 -7.65 3.59 -5.95
C TYR A 555 -9.08 4.12 -6.06
N THR A 556 -10.02 3.56 -5.28
CA THR A 556 -11.34 4.15 -5.03
C THR A 556 -11.23 5.35 -4.10
N ASP A 557 -12.32 6.10 -3.93
CA ASP A 557 -12.38 7.20 -2.95
C ASP A 557 -12.11 6.73 -1.51
N GLY A 558 -12.54 5.51 -1.15
CA GLY A 558 -12.28 4.89 0.15
C GLY A 558 -10.87 4.31 0.33
N GLY A 559 -9.94 4.55 -0.62
CA GLY A 559 -8.55 4.09 -0.53
C GLY A 559 -8.33 2.64 -0.91
N ASN A 560 -9.36 1.91 -1.37
CA ASN A 560 -9.19 0.53 -1.83
C ASN A 560 -8.49 0.52 -3.18
N PHE A 561 -7.46 -0.31 -3.30
CA PHE A 561 -6.75 -0.55 -4.55
C PHE A 561 -7.70 -1.05 -5.63
N ARG A 562 -7.58 -0.54 -6.84
CA ARG A 562 -8.37 -0.97 -8.00
C ARG A 562 -7.57 -1.79 -8.99
N TYR A 563 -6.51 -1.20 -9.52
CA TYR A 563 -5.63 -1.84 -10.49
C TYR A 563 -4.32 -1.08 -10.60
N ARG A 564 -3.29 -1.76 -11.10
CA ARG A 564 -2.02 -1.17 -11.49
C ARG A 564 -1.95 -1.04 -13.00
N THR A 565 -1.37 0.04 -13.48
CA THR A 565 -1.16 0.29 -14.90
C THR A 565 0.33 0.49 -15.17
N LEU A 566 0.89 -0.31 -16.08
CA LEU A 566 2.20 -0.07 -16.69
C LEU A 566 1.98 0.56 -18.05
N VAL A 567 2.57 1.72 -18.27
CA VAL A 567 2.54 2.43 -19.58
C VAL A 567 3.95 2.46 -20.14
N GLU A 568 4.08 2.06 -21.38
CA GLU A 568 5.32 2.08 -22.16
C GLU A 568 5.22 3.14 -23.26
N TYR A 569 6.24 3.99 -23.37
CA TYR A 569 6.31 5.09 -24.32
C TYR A 569 7.57 4.98 -25.16
N PHE A 570 7.48 5.20 -26.45
CA PHE A 570 8.68 5.40 -27.27
C PHE A 570 8.97 6.88 -27.46
N LYS A 571 10.25 7.22 -27.62
CA LYS A 571 10.69 8.57 -27.91
C LYS A 571 10.41 8.90 -29.37
N TYR A 572 9.55 9.87 -29.58
CA TYR A 572 9.26 10.38 -30.93
C TYR A 572 10.42 11.28 -31.41
N LYS A 573 10.95 10.99 -32.57
CA LYS A 573 11.93 11.88 -33.22
C LYS A 573 11.16 12.92 -34.03
N ASN A 574 11.18 14.18 -33.55
CA ASN A 574 10.70 15.29 -34.37
C ASN A 574 11.58 15.47 -35.59
#